data_bba32a1fe68409de9104c1562e7bff6f
#
_entry.id   bba32a1fe68409de9104c1562e7bff6f
#
_cell.length_a   1.000
_cell.length_b   1.000
_cell.length_c   1.000
_cell.angle_alpha   90.00
_cell.angle_beta   90.00
_cell.angle_gamma   90.00
#
_symmetry.space_group_name_H-M   'P 1'
#
loop_
_entity.id
_entity.type
_entity.pdbx_description
1 polymer ?
#
loop_
_entity_poly.entity_id
_entity_poly.type
_entity_poly.pdbx_seq_one_letter_code
_entity_poly.pdbx_strand_id
1 'polypeptide(L)'
;MAAGSARKLTAFVDKLGNCTKCLRLPRLSSHSVRWQHASWFALRQDRRLQHPLGGSGQGTRASCCSCRHGTTTAPAQFTPRRTFVTTAPWSQAPLVQQPGSLPETSTDPFELSKQDLADIYDAIKKELWVSKPQLNEIASYYFDGQGKAFRPMICTLMARAVNIHVHNRNVLLDFQKKVALLCEMIHTASLVHDDVIDTSDTRRGKPSVNVLWGQKKAILAGDFVLSRTAQLLAKIGSNDVNSFLSQVLVDLVQGEFMQLGSKEDEGERFSHYIQKTFKKTASLIAFACRSVSILGGGDEKIQEAAYQYGRNVGIAFQLVDDLLDFVSSQSDLGKPAAADLRLGLATAPVLFACDKYPELNAMIMRRFSEPGDVERAYEAVLKSDGLEHTRLLAQKHCSEAVRHLAPWVESPEKQALISITEKVLNRKK
;
A
#
# COMPACT_ATOMS: atom_id res chain seq x y z
N MET A 1 9.28 -19.57 -35.87
CA MET A 1 8.96 -18.15 -35.49
C MET A 1 8.78 -17.96 -33.98
N ALA A 2 8.36 -18.96 -33.21
CA ALA A 2 8.17 -18.84 -31.75
C ALA A 2 9.45 -18.55 -30.90
N ALA A 3 10.58 -19.10 -31.30
CA ALA A 3 11.85 -18.91 -30.54
C ALA A 3 12.43 -17.47 -30.61
N GLY A 4 12.10 -16.73 -31.66
CA GLY A 4 12.55 -15.32 -31.81
C GLY A 4 11.73 -14.34 -30.94
N SER A 5 10.46 -14.63 -30.73
CA SER A 5 9.56 -13.81 -29.91
C SER A 5 9.90 -13.96 -28.42
N ALA A 6 10.18 -15.19 -27.96
CA ALA A 6 10.57 -15.44 -26.59
C ALA A 6 11.88 -14.74 -26.20
N ARG A 7 12.89 -14.73 -27.10
CA ARG A 7 14.17 -14.03 -26.86
C ARG A 7 14.03 -12.51 -26.81
N LYS A 8 13.14 -11.92 -27.64
CA LYS A 8 12.86 -10.48 -27.59
C LYS A 8 12.10 -10.11 -26.30
N LEU A 9 11.17 -10.93 -25.86
CA LEU A 9 10.45 -10.75 -24.61
C LEU A 9 11.38 -10.83 -23.41
N THR A 10 12.25 -11.85 -23.34
CA THR A 10 13.21 -11.98 -22.24
C THR A 10 14.10 -10.73 -22.18
N ALA A 11 14.63 -10.25 -23.32
CA ALA A 11 15.43 -9.04 -23.38
C ALA A 11 14.67 -7.77 -22.99
N PHE A 12 13.40 -7.66 -23.36
CA PHE A 12 12.51 -6.54 -22.99
C PHE A 12 12.16 -6.58 -21.51
N VAL A 13 11.77 -7.73 -20.99
CA VAL A 13 11.45 -7.96 -19.57
C VAL A 13 12.68 -7.77 -18.68
N ASP A 14 13.87 -8.19 -19.15
CA ASP A 14 15.15 -7.95 -18.45
C ASP A 14 15.55 -6.47 -18.48
N LYS A 15 15.26 -5.75 -19.55
CA LYS A 15 15.46 -4.30 -19.65
C LYS A 15 14.56 -3.52 -18.69
N LEU A 16 13.31 -3.97 -18.49
CA LEU A 16 12.38 -3.41 -17.51
C LEU A 16 12.80 -3.77 -16.06
N GLY A 17 13.26 -5.00 -15.83
CA GLY A 17 13.74 -5.45 -14.50
C GLY A 17 15.04 -4.78 -14.07
N ASN A 18 15.88 -4.32 -15.02
CA ASN A 18 17.14 -3.63 -14.79
C ASN A 18 17.05 -2.11 -14.89
N CYS A 19 15.85 -1.53 -14.97
CA CYS A 19 15.69 -0.08 -14.97
C CYS A 19 16.09 0.48 -13.59
N THR A 20 17.37 0.78 -13.43
CA THR A 20 17.97 1.33 -12.20
C THR A 20 17.37 2.67 -11.78
N LYS A 21 16.68 3.39 -12.67
CA LYS A 21 15.92 4.61 -12.34
C LYS A 21 14.67 4.31 -11.51
N CYS A 22 14.03 3.16 -11.71
CA CYS A 22 12.88 2.71 -10.91
C CYS A 22 13.28 2.03 -9.59
N LEU A 23 14.58 1.67 -9.43
CA LEU A 23 15.10 0.91 -8.28
C LEU A 23 15.80 1.77 -7.22
N ARG A 24 16.06 3.06 -7.49
CA ARG A 24 16.66 3.92 -6.48
C ARG A 24 15.59 4.44 -5.53
N LEU A 25 15.57 3.87 -4.33
CA LEU A 25 15.05 4.56 -3.15
C LEU A 25 15.77 5.91 -3.04
N PRO A 26 15.07 7.03 -2.78
CA PRO A 26 15.76 8.25 -2.39
C PRO A 26 16.61 7.91 -1.16
N ARG A 27 17.92 8.06 -1.27
CA ARG A 27 18.79 8.05 -0.08
C ARG A 27 18.32 9.20 0.78
N LEU A 28 17.67 8.89 1.87
CA LEU A 28 17.41 9.87 2.93
C LEU A 28 18.77 10.25 3.49
N SER A 29 19.35 11.34 2.94
CA SER A 29 20.49 12.00 3.55
C SER A 29 20.04 12.48 4.93
N SER A 30 20.86 12.23 5.93
CA SER A 30 20.71 12.68 7.32
C SER A 30 20.88 14.21 7.44
N HIS A 31 20.11 14.98 6.71
CA HIS A 31 20.00 16.43 6.89
C HIS A 31 18.67 16.77 7.50
N SER A 32 18.74 17.27 8.72
CA SER A 32 17.68 17.86 9.51
C SER A 32 16.74 18.74 8.67
N VAL A 33 15.56 18.24 8.34
CA VAL A 33 14.48 19.04 7.77
C VAL A 33 13.86 19.83 8.93
N ARG A 34 14.16 21.13 8.97
CA ARG A 34 13.43 22.11 9.80
C ARG A 34 11.99 22.14 9.29
N TRP A 35 11.08 21.59 10.07
CA TRP A 35 9.65 21.75 9.85
C TRP A 35 9.25 23.20 10.09
N GLN A 36 8.94 23.94 9.02
CA GLN A 36 8.15 25.15 9.14
C GLN A 36 6.68 24.74 9.27
N HIS A 37 6.10 25.05 10.41
CA HIS A 37 4.66 24.92 10.66
C HIS A 37 3.89 25.79 9.66
N ALA A 38 3.28 25.19 8.65
CA ALA A 38 2.22 25.79 7.87
C ALA A 38 0.88 25.28 8.42
N SER A 39 0.21 26.13 9.15
CA SER A 39 -1.09 25.92 9.77
C SER A 39 -2.17 25.76 8.69
N TRP A 40 -2.79 24.60 8.63
CA TRP A 40 -3.95 24.28 7.77
C TRP A 40 -5.29 24.83 8.30
N PHE A 41 -5.29 25.77 9.23
CA PHE A 41 -6.49 26.28 9.90
C PHE A 41 -6.92 27.71 9.53
N ALA A 42 -6.34 28.33 8.51
CA ALA A 42 -6.64 29.73 8.19
C ALA A 42 -7.21 29.95 6.79
N LEU A 43 -8.27 29.24 6.40
CA LEU A 43 -9.07 29.60 5.22
C LEU A 43 -10.55 29.24 5.38
N ARG A 44 -11.19 29.80 6.40
CA ARG A 44 -12.65 29.97 6.43
C ARG A 44 -13.06 31.01 7.45
N GLN A 45 -12.86 32.29 7.12
CA GLN A 45 -13.69 33.42 7.56
C GLN A 45 -13.16 34.66 6.84
N ASP A 46 -13.75 35.00 5.71
CA ASP A 46 -14.01 36.39 5.32
C ASP A 46 -14.86 36.40 4.03
N ARG A 47 -16.16 36.45 4.24
CA ARG A 47 -17.10 37.12 3.34
C ARG A 47 -18.28 37.55 4.17
N ARG A 48 -18.22 38.79 4.68
CA ARG A 48 -19.39 39.71 4.74
C ARG A 48 -18.95 41.11 5.21
N LEU A 49 -19.40 42.06 4.39
CA LEU A 49 -19.69 43.47 4.67
C LEU A 49 -18.55 44.48 4.46
N GLN A 50 -18.59 45.03 3.25
CA GLN A 50 -18.20 46.43 2.97
C GLN A 50 -19.25 47.39 3.56
N HIS A 51 -18.86 48.44 4.24
CA HIS A 51 -18.96 49.82 3.84
C HIS A 51 -18.49 50.79 4.96
N PRO A 52 -18.11 52.03 4.61
CA PRO A 52 -17.08 52.80 5.29
C PRO A 52 -17.63 53.91 6.16
N LEU A 53 -16.78 54.52 6.99
CA LEU A 53 -16.73 55.96 7.29
C LEU A 53 -15.72 56.25 8.42
N GLY A 54 -14.79 57.01 8.12
CA GLY A 54 -14.21 58.23 8.61
C GLY A 54 -13.91 58.41 10.12
N GLY A 55 -12.71 58.88 10.44
CA GLY A 55 -12.46 59.49 11.74
C GLY A 55 -11.02 59.42 12.21
N SER A 56 -10.32 60.48 11.96
CA SER A 56 -9.05 60.94 12.49
C SER A 56 -8.86 60.81 14.02
N GLY A 57 -7.62 60.58 14.46
CA GLY A 57 -7.28 60.79 15.88
C GLY A 57 -5.85 60.38 16.23
N GLN A 58 -5.03 61.35 16.38
CA GLN A 58 -3.66 61.45 16.80
C GLN A 58 -3.28 60.70 18.09
N GLY A 59 -2.09 60.12 18.13
CA GLY A 59 -1.04 60.47 19.08
C GLY A 59 -1.01 59.76 20.42
N THR A 60 0.04 59.09 20.74
CA THR A 60 1.09 59.54 21.66
C THR A 60 2.10 58.44 21.95
N ARG A 61 3.35 58.88 21.98
CA ARG A 61 4.54 58.13 22.44
C ARG A 61 4.57 58.03 23.97
N ALA A 62 5.13 56.90 24.47
CA ALA A 62 5.96 56.85 25.68
C ALA A 62 6.68 55.49 25.68
N SER A 63 7.91 55.33 25.48
CA SER A 63 9.16 55.67 26.15
C SER A 63 9.36 55.01 27.53
N CYS A 64 10.39 54.15 27.53
CA CYS A 64 11.38 53.92 28.60
C CYS A 64 10.97 53.08 29.83
N CYS A 65 11.66 51.97 30.11
CA CYS A 65 12.75 51.95 31.07
C CYS A 65 13.47 50.59 31.11
N SER A 66 14.76 50.72 31.10
CA SER A 66 15.81 49.75 31.39
C SER A 66 15.79 49.26 32.83
N CYS A 67 16.13 47.98 33.06
CA CYS A 67 16.94 47.59 34.22
C CYS A 67 17.78 46.32 33.88
N ARG A 68 19.04 46.45 34.19
CA ARG A 68 20.13 45.50 34.11
C ARG A 68 20.10 44.53 35.32
N HIS A 69 20.77 43.41 35.12
CA HIS A 69 21.62 42.53 35.94
C HIS A 69 21.11 41.10 35.80
N GLY A 70 21.79 40.16 35.26
CA GLY A 70 23.17 39.73 35.40
C GLY A 70 23.23 38.53 36.32
N THR A 71 23.22 37.31 35.74
CA THR A 71 24.01 36.21 36.30
C THR A 71 24.10 35.09 35.22
N THR A 72 25.33 34.78 34.93
CA THR A 72 25.80 33.68 34.10
C THR A 72 25.51 32.33 34.75
N THR A 73 24.76 31.46 34.07
CA THR A 73 24.81 30.02 34.30
C THR A 73 24.97 29.32 32.99
N ALA A 74 25.98 28.44 32.95
CA ALA A 74 26.42 27.69 31.79
C ALA A 74 25.32 26.80 31.17
N PRO A 75 25.36 26.51 29.86
CA PRO A 75 24.38 25.64 29.22
C PRO A 75 24.61 24.18 29.63
N ALA A 76 23.59 23.57 30.18
CA ALA A 76 23.53 22.14 30.39
C ALA A 76 23.64 21.42 29.04
N GLN A 77 24.66 20.59 28.89
CA GLN A 77 24.82 19.68 27.76
C GLN A 77 23.69 18.66 27.80
N PHE A 78 22.73 18.80 26.90
CA PHE A 78 21.74 17.77 26.61
C PHE A 78 22.43 16.64 25.83
N THR A 79 22.87 15.61 26.51
CA THR A 79 23.19 14.33 25.89
C THR A 79 21.86 13.65 25.55
N PRO A 80 21.59 13.29 24.28
CA PRO A 80 20.41 12.49 23.96
C PRO A 80 20.63 11.09 24.55
N ARG A 81 19.98 10.79 25.66
CA ARG A 81 19.82 9.41 26.11
C ARG A 81 19.01 8.69 25.05
N ARG A 82 19.70 7.88 24.24
CA ARG A 82 19.07 6.79 23.50
C ARG A 82 18.50 5.82 24.54
N THR A 83 17.25 6.01 24.89
CA THR A 83 16.47 4.97 25.55
C THR A 83 16.17 3.90 24.50
N PHE A 84 17.09 2.97 24.33
CA PHE A 84 16.73 1.68 23.80
C PHE A 84 15.67 1.10 24.74
N VAL A 85 14.45 0.97 24.26
CA VAL A 85 13.45 0.14 24.92
C VAL A 85 13.89 -1.32 24.72
N THR A 86 14.87 -1.71 25.51
CA THR A 86 15.32 -3.10 25.64
C THR A 86 14.66 -3.69 26.87
N THR A 87 13.37 -3.91 26.80
CA THR A 87 12.74 -4.90 27.69
C THR A 87 12.00 -5.88 26.81
N ALA A 88 12.67 -6.95 26.60
CA ALA A 88 12.43 -7.95 25.61
C ALA A 88 11.18 -8.78 25.89
N PRO A 89 10.24 -8.84 24.96
CA PRO A 89 9.28 -9.93 24.94
C PRO A 89 9.90 -11.29 24.56
N TRP A 90 11.20 -11.32 24.27
CA TRP A 90 11.91 -12.50 23.80
C TRP A 90 12.20 -13.55 24.88
N SER A 91 12.24 -13.19 26.15
CA SER A 91 12.66 -14.09 27.24
C SER A 91 11.65 -15.19 27.58
N GLN A 92 10.39 -15.05 27.20
CA GLN A 92 9.31 -16.00 27.53
C GLN A 92 8.77 -16.78 26.32
N ALA A 93 9.23 -16.50 25.10
CA ALA A 93 8.76 -17.21 23.92
C ALA A 93 9.45 -18.59 23.80
N PRO A 94 8.72 -19.65 23.44
CA PRO A 94 9.31 -20.98 23.23
C PRO A 94 10.30 -20.96 22.07
N LEU A 95 11.45 -21.62 22.24
CA LEU A 95 12.41 -21.88 21.19
C LEU A 95 11.80 -22.84 20.16
N VAL A 96 12.01 -22.58 18.87
CA VAL A 96 11.69 -23.54 17.82
C VAL A 96 12.59 -24.77 18.02
N GLN A 97 12.00 -25.94 18.25
CA GLN A 97 12.75 -27.18 18.36
C GLN A 97 13.48 -27.46 17.05
N GLN A 98 14.73 -27.92 17.12
CA GLN A 98 15.49 -28.35 15.93
C GLN A 98 14.77 -29.49 15.19
N PRO A 99 14.94 -29.63 13.85
CA PRO A 99 14.13 -30.51 13.03
C PRO A 99 14.41 -31.99 13.29
N GLY A 100 13.74 -32.54 14.30
CA GLY A 100 13.41 -33.93 14.37
C GLY A 100 11.94 -34.01 14.02
N SER A 101 11.60 -34.58 12.84
CA SER A 101 10.25 -34.84 12.35
C SER A 101 9.21 -33.80 12.81
N LEU A 102 9.13 -32.66 12.11
CA LEU A 102 8.05 -31.71 12.27
C LEU A 102 6.72 -32.45 12.05
N PRO A 103 5.71 -32.31 12.93
CA PRO A 103 4.37 -32.74 12.59
C PRO A 103 4.01 -32.07 11.25
N GLU A 104 3.22 -32.72 10.40
CA GLU A 104 2.69 -32.17 9.17
C GLU A 104 1.88 -30.90 9.49
N THR A 105 2.57 -29.81 9.73
CA THR A 105 1.95 -28.50 9.94
C THR A 105 1.52 -28.00 8.57
N SER A 106 0.25 -27.70 8.44
CA SER A 106 -0.31 -27.12 7.23
C SER A 106 0.55 -25.97 6.75
N THR A 107 0.98 -25.98 5.49
CA THR A 107 1.66 -24.88 4.82
C THR A 107 0.66 -23.93 4.16
N ASP A 108 -0.64 -24.12 4.37
CA ASP A 108 -1.65 -23.21 3.87
C ASP A 108 -1.54 -21.87 4.64
N PRO A 109 -1.28 -20.75 3.91
CA PRO A 109 -1.14 -19.43 4.52
C PRO A 109 -2.33 -19.01 5.39
N PHE A 110 -3.55 -19.37 4.98
CA PHE A 110 -4.77 -19.00 5.70
C PHE A 110 -4.92 -19.77 7.01
N GLU A 111 -4.67 -21.06 7.01
CA GLU A 111 -4.72 -21.86 8.24
C GLU A 111 -3.61 -21.48 9.21
N LEU A 112 -2.39 -21.22 8.70
CA LEU A 112 -1.25 -20.89 9.53
C LEU A 112 -1.40 -19.50 10.20
N SER A 113 -2.06 -18.56 9.54
CA SER A 113 -2.32 -17.21 10.08
C SER A 113 -3.66 -17.06 10.80
N LYS A 114 -4.50 -18.07 10.79
CA LYS A 114 -5.89 -18.02 11.28
C LYS A 114 -6.01 -17.52 12.72
N GLN A 115 -5.16 -18.03 13.62
CA GLN A 115 -5.16 -17.61 15.01
C GLN A 115 -4.73 -16.16 15.19
N ASP A 116 -3.70 -15.72 14.45
CA ASP A 116 -3.21 -14.34 14.52
C ASP A 116 -4.23 -13.31 13.99
N LEU A 117 -5.09 -13.75 13.07
CA LEU A 117 -6.08 -12.90 12.41
C LEU A 117 -7.49 -13.05 12.98
N ALA A 118 -7.73 -14.01 13.92
CA ALA A 118 -9.06 -14.29 14.45
C ALA A 118 -9.76 -13.03 14.98
N ASP A 119 -9.04 -12.21 15.74
CA ASP A 119 -9.57 -11.01 16.39
C ASP A 119 -9.23 -9.70 15.65
N ILE A 120 -8.67 -9.77 14.43
CA ILE A 120 -8.13 -8.58 13.76
C ILE A 120 -9.21 -7.51 13.53
N TYR A 121 -10.41 -7.92 13.10
CA TYR A 121 -11.49 -6.97 12.82
C TYR A 121 -12.08 -6.39 14.10
N ASP A 122 -12.14 -7.16 15.18
CA ASP A 122 -12.60 -6.65 16.48
C ASP A 122 -11.56 -5.70 17.10
N ALA A 123 -10.27 -6.00 16.94
CA ALA A 123 -9.20 -5.08 17.31
C ALA A 123 -9.27 -3.76 16.52
N ILE A 124 -9.54 -3.81 15.21
CA ILE A 124 -9.73 -2.63 14.37
C ILE A 124 -10.96 -1.83 14.85
N LYS A 125 -12.12 -2.47 15.07
CA LYS A 125 -13.32 -1.80 15.57
C LYS A 125 -13.07 -1.12 16.93
N LYS A 126 -12.29 -1.74 17.80
CA LYS A 126 -11.88 -1.16 19.08
C LYS A 126 -11.01 0.09 18.89
N GLU A 127 -10.04 0.06 17.96
CA GLU A 127 -9.23 1.25 17.64
C GLU A 127 -10.04 2.37 16.97
N LEU A 128 -11.09 2.03 16.22
CA LEU A 128 -11.98 3.00 15.56
C LEU A 128 -13.07 3.56 16.47
N TRP A 129 -13.26 2.99 17.69
CA TRP A 129 -14.38 3.37 18.54
C TRP A 129 -14.32 4.84 18.98
N VAL A 130 -15.46 5.53 18.85
CA VAL A 130 -15.72 6.90 19.34
C VAL A 130 -17.15 7.02 19.87
N SER A 131 -17.41 8.04 20.68
CA SER A 131 -18.74 8.28 21.30
C SER A 131 -19.84 8.70 20.32
N LYS A 132 -19.54 8.90 19.02
CA LYS A 132 -20.51 9.24 17.96
C LYS A 132 -20.98 7.98 17.23
N PRO A 133 -22.20 7.46 17.46
CA PRO A 133 -22.65 6.17 16.92
C PRO A 133 -22.59 6.09 15.40
N GLN A 134 -23.07 7.14 14.70
CA GLN A 134 -23.08 7.16 13.24
C GLN A 134 -21.66 7.09 12.64
N LEU A 135 -20.67 7.74 13.25
CA LEU A 135 -19.29 7.66 12.76
C LEU A 135 -18.71 6.26 12.99
N ASN A 136 -19.00 5.62 14.13
CA ASN A 136 -18.61 4.23 14.38
C ASN A 136 -19.20 3.28 13.33
N GLU A 137 -20.50 3.41 13.05
CA GLU A 137 -21.19 2.59 12.07
C GLU A 137 -20.54 2.70 10.69
N ILE A 138 -20.36 3.92 10.20
CA ILE A 138 -19.81 4.16 8.87
C ILE A 138 -18.35 3.72 8.79
N ALA A 139 -17.50 4.10 9.76
CA ALA A 139 -16.08 3.78 9.75
C ALA A 139 -15.80 2.28 9.89
N SER A 140 -16.69 1.52 10.54
CA SER A 140 -16.57 0.08 10.73
C SER A 140 -17.24 -0.77 9.65
N TYR A 141 -17.96 -0.17 8.72
CA TYR A 141 -18.85 -0.86 7.78
C TYR A 141 -18.15 -1.95 6.94
N TYR A 142 -16.92 -1.70 6.50
CA TYR A 142 -16.13 -2.67 5.72
C TYR A 142 -15.27 -3.61 6.57
N PHE A 143 -15.27 -3.47 7.92
CA PHE A 143 -14.56 -4.36 8.83
C PHE A 143 -15.49 -5.45 9.39
N ASP A 144 -16.24 -6.11 8.52
CA ASP A 144 -17.26 -7.13 8.86
C ASP A 144 -16.77 -8.58 8.73
N GLY A 145 -15.50 -8.77 8.41
CA GLY A 145 -14.91 -10.10 8.21
C GLY A 145 -15.15 -10.70 6.81
N GLN A 146 -15.86 -10.02 5.91
CA GLN A 146 -16.07 -10.48 4.53
C GLN A 146 -14.80 -10.42 3.67
N GLY A 147 -13.78 -9.67 4.11
CA GLY A 147 -12.47 -9.60 3.46
C GLY A 147 -11.62 -10.83 3.75
N LYS A 148 -10.79 -11.26 2.78
CA LYS A 148 -9.84 -12.36 2.95
C LYS A 148 -8.65 -12.02 3.86
N ALA A 149 -8.58 -10.81 4.43
CA ALA A 149 -7.45 -10.29 5.23
C ALA A 149 -6.07 -10.59 4.62
N PHE A 150 -5.97 -10.54 3.28
CA PHE A 150 -4.78 -10.97 2.53
C PHE A 150 -3.52 -10.17 2.93
N ARG A 151 -3.64 -8.85 3.09
CA ARG A 151 -2.52 -7.99 3.48
C ARG A 151 -2.07 -8.24 4.92
N PRO A 152 -2.97 -8.27 5.92
CA PRO A 152 -2.62 -8.67 7.28
C PRO A 152 -1.99 -10.07 7.35
N MET A 153 -2.49 -11.03 6.57
CA MET A 153 -1.94 -12.39 6.50
C MET A 153 -0.46 -12.38 6.07
N ILE A 154 -0.15 -11.70 4.96
CA ILE A 154 1.25 -11.56 4.52
C ILE A 154 2.10 -10.91 5.60
N CYS A 155 1.57 -9.87 6.25
CA CYS A 155 2.27 -9.12 7.28
C CYS A 155 2.61 -10.02 8.51
N THR A 156 1.66 -10.81 8.99
CA THR A 156 1.86 -11.71 10.14
C THR A 156 2.80 -12.87 9.81
N LEU A 157 2.66 -13.47 8.63
CA LEU A 157 3.56 -14.54 8.18
C LEU A 157 4.99 -14.02 7.98
N MET A 158 5.15 -12.84 7.40
CA MET A 158 6.46 -12.19 7.24
C MET A 158 7.08 -11.91 8.61
N ALA A 159 6.30 -11.39 9.56
CA ALA A 159 6.78 -11.12 10.91
C ALA A 159 7.29 -12.40 11.60
N ARG A 160 6.54 -13.50 11.55
CA ARG A 160 6.95 -14.78 12.13
C ARG A 160 8.17 -15.35 11.42
N ALA A 161 8.21 -15.33 10.08
CA ALA A 161 9.35 -15.81 9.29
C ALA A 161 10.63 -15.03 9.63
N VAL A 162 10.56 -13.71 9.80
CA VAL A 162 11.68 -12.88 10.27
C VAL A 162 12.11 -13.27 11.68
N ASN A 163 11.16 -13.42 12.60
CA ASN A 163 11.46 -13.73 14.00
C ASN A 163 12.08 -15.14 14.15
N ILE A 164 11.67 -16.09 13.32
CA ILE A 164 12.31 -17.40 13.23
C ILE A 164 13.73 -17.26 12.67
N HIS A 165 13.89 -16.54 11.57
CA HIS A 165 15.19 -16.39 10.92
C HIS A 165 16.22 -15.70 11.79
N VAL A 166 15.84 -14.63 12.50
CA VAL A 166 16.74 -13.80 13.29
C VAL A 166 16.96 -14.37 14.70
N HIS A 167 15.91 -14.90 15.33
CA HIS A 167 15.92 -15.25 16.76
C HIS A 167 15.62 -16.71 17.03
N ASN A 168 15.35 -17.51 16.00
CA ASN A 168 14.90 -18.91 16.13
C ASN A 168 13.65 -19.03 17.03
N ARG A 169 12.70 -18.10 16.91
CA ARG A 169 11.47 -18.06 17.74
C ARG A 169 10.25 -17.78 16.88
N ASN A 170 9.26 -18.67 16.96
CA ASN A 170 7.98 -18.50 16.29
C ASN A 170 7.03 -17.70 17.19
N VAL A 171 7.17 -16.38 17.15
CA VAL A 171 6.33 -15.44 17.93
C VAL A 171 5.94 -14.26 17.05
N LEU A 172 4.74 -13.73 17.26
CA LEU A 172 4.30 -12.45 16.67
C LEU A 172 4.32 -11.38 17.76
N LEU A 173 5.13 -10.33 17.57
CA LEU A 173 5.23 -9.24 18.54
C LEU A 173 4.02 -8.31 18.44
N ASP A 174 3.64 -7.69 19.56
CA ASP A 174 2.49 -6.75 19.61
C ASP A 174 2.62 -5.60 18.61
N PHE A 175 3.84 -5.05 18.44
CA PHE A 175 4.05 -3.99 17.45
C PHE A 175 3.97 -4.48 16.00
N GLN A 176 4.39 -5.72 15.74
CA GLN A 176 4.20 -6.35 14.42
C GLN A 176 2.71 -6.60 14.14
N LYS A 177 1.94 -7.04 15.15
CA LYS A 177 0.49 -7.19 15.05
C LYS A 177 -0.19 -5.84 14.75
N LYS A 178 0.26 -4.74 15.36
CA LYS A 178 -0.25 -3.39 15.04
C LYS A 178 0.02 -3.00 13.59
N VAL A 179 1.16 -3.38 13.00
CA VAL A 179 1.41 -3.14 11.55
C VAL A 179 0.40 -3.90 10.70
N ALA A 180 0.04 -5.14 11.05
CA ALA A 180 -0.99 -5.88 10.34
C ALA A 180 -2.38 -5.19 10.41
N LEU A 181 -2.76 -4.65 11.58
CA LEU A 181 -3.97 -3.84 11.72
C LEU A 181 -3.91 -2.59 10.82
N LEU A 182 -2.81 -1.85 10.86
CA LEU A 182 -2.58 -0.66 10.05
C LEU A 182 -2.73 -0.94 8.56
N CYS A 183 -2.21 -2.07 8.08
CA CYS A 183 -2.37 -2.47 6.68
C CYS A 183 -3.82 -2.60 6.25
N GLU A 184 -4.66 -3.24 7.08
CA GLU A 184 -6.08 -3.40 6.74
C GLU A 184 -6.85 -2.09 6.88
N MET A 185 -6.51 -1.26 7.88
CA MET A 185 -7.14 0.04 8.07
C MET A 185 -6.83 0.99 6.90
N ILE A 186 -5.56 1.12 6.50
CA ILE A 186 -5.13 1.95 5.36
C ILE A 186 -5.80 1.47 4.08
N HIS A 187 -5.76 0.16 3.82
CA HIS A 187 -6.40 -0.41 2.63
C HIS A 187 -7.91 -0.15 2.61
N THR A 188 -8.59 -0.34 3.73
CA THR A 188 -10.03 -0.13 3.78
C THR A 188 -10.39 1.35 3.62
N ALA A 189 -9.61 2.27 4.20
CA ALA A 189 -9.80 3.70 3.99
C ALA A 189 -9.62 4.09 2.51
N SER A 190 -8.59 3.54 1.82
CA SER A 190 -8.43 3.79 0.39
C SER A 190 -9.62 3.29 -0.42
N LEU A 191 -10.17 2.10 -0.11
CA LEU A 191 -11.36 1.58 -0.78
C LEU A 191 -12.59 2.50 -0.61
N VAL A 192 -12.77 3.10 0.59
CA VAL A 192 -13.87 4.04 0.84
C VAL A 192 -13.71 5.31 0.00
N HIS A 193 -12.49 5.82 -0.15
CA HIS A 193 -12.19 6.97 -1.00
C HIS A 193 -12.30 6.63 -2.49
N ASP A 194 -11.78 5.48 -2.91
CA ASP A 194 -11.86 5.00 -4.30
C ASP A 194 -13.33 4.84 -4.74
N ASP A 195 -14.20 4.30 -3.87
CA ASP A 195 -15.64 4.17 -4.18
C ASP A 195 -16.33 5.53 -4.44
N VAL A 196 -15.84 6.61 -3.82
CA VAL A 196 -16.34 7.97 -4.09
C VAL A 196 -15.77 8.52 -5.38
N ILE A 197 -14.47 8.31 -5.65
CA ILE A 197 -13.76 8.80 -6.85
C ILE A 197 -14.31 8.11 -8.10
N ASP A 198 -14.45 6.78 -8.04
CA ASP A 198 -14.90 5.93 -9.14
C ASP A 198 -16.44 5.87 -9.24
N THR A 199 -17.17 6.57 -8.35
CA THR A 199 -18.65 6.52 -8.26
C THR A 199 -19.22 5.10 -8.18
N SER A 200 -18.53 4.22 -7.46
CA SER A 200 -18.89 2.80 -7.36
C SER A 200 -20.14 2.60 -6.51
N ASP A 201 -21.10 1.82 -7.00
CA ASP A 201 -22.35 1.53 -6.28
C ASP A 201 -22.20 0.37 -5.28
N THR A 202 -21.28 -0.54 -5.54
CA THR A 202 -21.13 -1.76 -4.75
C THR A 202 -19.66 -2.08 -4.43
N ARG A 203 -19.43 -2.65 -3.24
CA ARG A 203 -18.14 -3.16 -2.79
C ARG A 203 -18.30 -4.49 -2.07
N ARG A 204 -17.61 -5.54 -2.50
CA ARG A 204 -17.68 -6.89 -1.90
C ARG A 204 -19.11 -7.42 -1.83
N GLY A 205 -19.92 -7.19 -2.87
CA GLY A 205 -21.31 -7.68 -2.98
C GLY A 205 -22.32 -6.94 -2.14
N LYS A 206 -21.98 -5.83 -1.48
CA LYS A 206 -22.89 -4.96 -0.73
C LYS A 206 -22.81 -3.51 -1.22
N PRO A 207 -23.84 -2.67 -0.93
CA PRO A 207 -23.79 -1.25 -1.31
C PRO A 207 -22.54 -0.57 -0.76
N SER A 208 -21.97 0.36 -1.53
CA SER A 208 -20.82 1.14 -1.09
C SER A 208 -21.22 2.19 -0.03
N VAL A 209 -20.21 2.69 0.72
CA VAL A 209 -20.44 3.69 1.78
C VAL A 209 -21.05 4.98 1.23
N ASN A 210 -20.60 5.42 0.03
CA ASN A 210 -21.10 6.62 -0.63
C ASN A 210 -22.58 6.49 -1.05
N VAL A 211 -23.05 5.29 -1.40
CA VAL A 211 -24.47 5.02 -1.71
C VAL A 211 -25.34 5.08 -0.46
N LEU A 212 -24.90 4.47 0.64
CA LEU A 212 -25.69 4.39 1.87
C LEU A 212 -25.73 5.72 2.65
N TRP A 213 -24.63 6.43 2.74
CA TRP A 213 -24.52 7.62 3.61
C TRP A 213 -24.13 8.90 2.89
N GLY A 214 -23.92 8.84 1.57
CA GLY A 214 -23.52 9.96 0.73
C GLY A 214 -22.01 10.24 0.74
N GLN A 215 -21.53 10.83 -0.35
CA GLN A 215 -20.10 11.08 -0.61
C GLN A 215 -19.39 11.83 0.54
N LYS A 216 -20.03 12.89 1.10
CA LYS A 216 -19.40 13.69 2.16
C LYS A 216 -19.09 12.87 3.41
N LYS A 217 -20.01 11.96 3.81
CA LYS A 217 -19.79 11.12 4.98
C LYS A 217 -18.79 9.99 4.68
N ALA A 218 -18.77 9.48 3.45
CA ALA A 218 -17.78 8.49 3.02
C ALA A 218 -16.37 9.07 3.10
N ILE A 219 -16.11 10.25 2.54
CA ILE A 219 -14.82 10.93 2.62
C ILE A 219 -14.39 11.12 4.09
N LEU A 220 -15.28 11.68 4.93
CA LEU A 220 -14.97 11.90 6.34
C LEU A 220 -14.73 10.60 7.12
N ALA A 221 -15.40 9.53 6.76
CA ALA A 221 -15.15 8.21 7.38
C ALA A 221 -13.78 7.66 7.00
N GLY A 222 -13.38 7.76 5.73
CA GLY A 222 -12.03 7.40 5.29
C GLY A 222 -10.95 8.24 5.99
N ASP A 223 -11.12 9.57 6.05
CA ASP A 223 -10.22 10.47 6.79
C ASP A 223 -10.14 10.12 8.28
N PHE A 224 -11.27 9.75 8.88
CA PHE A 224 -11.29 9.30 10.27
C PHE A 224 -10.49 8.03 10.48
N VAL A 225 -10.66 7.02 9.61
CA VAL A 225 -9.86 5.78 9.67
C VAL A 225 -8.36 6.11 9.52
N LEU A 226 -7.97 6.96 8.56
CA LEU A 226 -6.57 7.38 8.39
C LEU A 226 -6.03 8.15 9.61
N SER A 227 -6.85 8.98 10.25
CA SER A 227 -6.47 9.68 11.48
C SER A 227 -6.21 8.69 12.63
N ARG A 228 -7.02 7.64 12.75
CA ARG A 228 -6.80 6.56 13.73
C ARG A 228 -5.54 5.74 13.40
N THR A 229 -5.26 5.51 12.10
CA THR A 229 -3.99 4.85 11.71
C THR A 229 -2.79 5.69 12.13
N ALA A 230 -2.81 7.01 11.96
CA ALA A 230 -1.74 7.89 12.40
C ALA A 230 -1.51 7.82 13.93
N GLN A 231 -2.59 7.76 14.72
CA GLN A 231 -2.49 7.58 16.18
C GLN A 231 -1.90 6.22 16.56
N LEU A 232 -2.31 5.15 15.88
CA LEU A 232 -1.80 3.79 16.14
C LEU A 232 -0.34 3.68 15.73
N LEU A 233 0.04 4.30 14.60
CA LEU A 233 1.41 4.37 14.10
C LEU A 233 2.33 5.07 15.10
N ALA A 234 1.89 6.20 15.67
CA ALA A 234 2.64 6.91 16.71
C ALA A 234 2.88 6.05 17.96
N LYS A 235 1.92 5.17 18.32
CA LYS A 235 2.07 4.23 19.45
C LYS A 235 3.12 3.15 19.23
N ILE A 236 3.53 2.87 17.99
CA ILE A 236 4.63 1.93 17.67
C ILE A 236 5.97 2.50 18.11
N GLY A 237 6.16 3.82 18.01
CA GLY A 237 7.34 4.52 18.52
C GLY A 237 8.63 4.30 17.73
N SER A 238 8.55 3.76 16.50
CA SER A 238 9.68 3.60 15.59
C SER A 238 9.64 4.64 14.48
N ASN A 239 10.65 5.51 14.41
CA ASN A 239 10.73 6.56 13.39
C ASN A 239 10.84 5.99 11.97
N ASP A 240 11.56 4.89 11.79
CA ASP A 240 11.72 4.24 10.49
C ASP A 240 10.39 3.64 10.01
N VAL A 241 9.69 2.91 10.89
CA VAL A 241 8.35 2.38 10.60
C VAL A 241 7.36 3.50 10.30
N ASN A 242 7.39 4.59 11.08
CA ASN A 242 6.56 5.77 10.84
C ASN A 242 6.84 6.37 9.46
N SER A 243 8.12 6.52 9.09
CA SER A 243 8.52 7.06 7.79
C SER A 243 8.00 6.19 6.63
N PHE A 244 8.20 4.87 6.72
CA PHE A 244 7.79 3.95 5.66
C PHE A 244 6.27 3.85 5.51
N LEU A 245 5.52 3.72 6.60
CA LEU A 245 4.07 3.62 6.51
C LEU A 245 3.40 4.96 6.17
N SER A 246 4.00 6.09 6.52
CA SER A 246 3.57 7.41 6.03
C SER A 246 3.84 7.57 4.53
N GLN A 247 4.96 7.02 4.01
CA GLN A 247 5.25 7.02 2.58
C GLN A 247 4.18 6.27 1.78
N VAL A 248 3.57 5.21 2.35
CA VAL A 248 2.44 4.50 1.71
C VAL A 248 1.28 5.44 1.40
N LEU A 249 0.94 6.35 2.32
CA LEU A 249 -0.16 7.31 2.10
C LEU A 249 0.18 8.27 0.96
N VAL A 250 1.42 8.73 0.90
CA VAL A 250 1.92 9.55 -0.23
C VAL A 250 1.84 8.77 -1.54
N ASP A 251 2.26 7.50 -1.53
CA ASP A 251 2.23 6.65 -2.72
C ASP A 251 0.81 6.39 -3.21
N LEU A 252 -0.14 6.10 -2.31
CA LEU A 252 -1.55 5.89 -2.67
C LEU A 252 -2.14 7.11 -3.39
N VAL A 253 -1.94 8.32 -2.83
CA VAL A 253 -2.43 9.56 -3.44
C VAL A 253 -1.75 9.81 -4.78
N GLN A 254 -0.42 9.66 -4.87
CA GLN A 254 0.30 9.83 -6.13
C GLN A 254 -0.13 8.79 -7.18
N GLY A 255 -0.35 7.53 -6.79
CA GLY A 255 -0.85 6.48 -7.67
C GLY A 255 -2.22 6.82 -8.25
N GLU A 256 -3.11 7.42 -7.44
CA GLU A 256 -4.41 7.87 -7.90
C GLU A 256 -4.30 9.03 -8.90
N PHE A 257 -3.49 10.04 -8.59
CA PHE A 257 -3.21 11.13 -9.55
C PHE A 257 -2.60 10.63 -10.86
N MET A 258 -1.72 9.63 -10.81
CA MET A 258 -1.16 8.99 -12.02
C MET A 258 -2.26 8.30 -12.84
N GLN A 259 -3.26 7.69 -12.22
CA GLN A 259 -4.40 7.07 -12.90
C GLN A 259 -5.29 8.10 -13.60
N LEU A 260 -5.50 9.27 -12.97
CA LEU A 260 -6.35 10.33 -13.50
C LEU A 260 -5.70 11.11 -14.65
N GLY A 261 -4.38 11.24 -14.66
CA GLY A 261 -3.64 12.21 -15.48
C GLY A 261 -2.84 11.67 -16.67
N SER A 262 -2.86 10.37 -16.95
CA SER A 262 -1.90 9.78 -17.90
C SER A 262 -2.10 10.21 -19.36
N LYS A 263 -1.09 10.92 -19.87
CA LYS A 263 -0.86 11.22 -21.30
C LYS A 263 0.62 10.98 -21.63
N GLU A 264 1.17 9.82 -21.20
CA GLU A 264 2.58 9.52 -21.43
C GLU A 264 2.82 9.14 -22.89
N ASP A 265 4.04 9.46 -23.35
CA ASP A 265 4.55 8.97 -24.62
C ASP A 265 4.55 7.43 -24.65
N GLU A 266 4.35 6.86 -25.82
CA GLU A 266 4.24 5.40 -26.02
C GLU A 266 5.37 4.62 -25.35
N GLY A 267 6.61 5.14 -25.43
CA GLY A 267 7.78 4.51 -24.83
C GLY A 267 7.82 4.51 -23.29
N GLU A 268 7.06 5.38 -22.65
CA GLU A 268 7.04 5.54 -21.18
C GLU A 268 5.83 4.91 -20.50
N ARG A 269 4.75 4.61 -21.25
CA ARG A 269 3.48 4.10 -20.72
C ARG A 269 3.63 2.87 -19.86
N PHE A 270 4.46 1.91 -20.27
CA PHE A 270 4.65 0.68 -19.51
C PHE A 270 5.39 0.95 -18.20
N SER A 271 6.42 1.80 -18.22
CA SER A 271 7.13 2.22 -17.01
C SER A 271 6.20 2.96 -16.04
N HIS A 272 5.38 3.86 -16.56
CA HIS A 272 4.36 4.58 -15.81
C HIS A 272 3.32 3.64 -15.21
N TYR A 273 2.83 2.65 -15.98
CA TYR A 273 1.92 1.63 -15.50
C TYR A 273 2.51 0.84 -14.30
N ILE A 274 3.77 0.40 -14.38
CA ILE A 274 4.43 -0.31 -13.28
C ILE A 274 4.62 0.58 -12.05
N GLN A 275 4.97 1.87 -12.24
CA GLN A 275 5.07 2.83 -11.13
C GLN A 275 3.72 3.06 -10.47
N LYS A 276 2.65 3.28 -11.24
CA LYS A 276 1.28 3.40 -10.74
C LYS A 276 0.88 2.15 -9.95
N THR A 277 1.11 0.97 -10.51
CA THR A 277 0.82 -0.33 -9.88
C THR A 277 1.55 -0.50 -8.56
N PHE A 278 2.83 -0.12 -8.51
CA PHE A 278 3.58 -0.12 -7.27
C PHE A 278 2.94 0.81 -6.24
N LYS A 279 2.69 2.07 -6.60
CA LYS A 279 2.18 3.08 -5.67
C LYS A 279 0.78 2.75 -5.15
N LYS A 280 -0.13 2.36 -6.03
CA LYS A 280 -1.55 2.11 -5.68
C LYS A 280 -1.74 0.77 -4.97
N THR A 281 -0.99 -0.27 -5.31
CA THR A 281 -1.24 -1.64 -4.82
C THR A 281 -0.09 -2.24 -4.03
N ALA A 282 1.15 -2.16 -4.52
CA ALA A 282 2.26 -2.92 -3.96
C ALA A 282 2.96 -2.21 -2.80
N SER A 283 2.96 -0.87 -2.73
CA SER A 283 3.72 -0.10 -1.73
C SER A 283 3.29 -0.45 -0.30
N LEU A 284 2.00 -0.60 -0.05
CA LEU A 284 1.49 -0.96 1.28
C LEU A 284 2.02 -2.33 1.74
N ILE A 285 2.01 -3.34 0.88
CA ILE A 285 2.52 -4.68 1.21
C ILE A 285 4.04 -4.62 1.40
N ALA A 286 4.76 -3.93 0.52
CA ALA A 286 6.21 -3.80 0.57
C ALA A 286 6.69 -3.13 1.86
N PHE A 287 6.13 -1.98 2.19
CA PHE A 287 6.52 -1.24 3.39
C PHE A 287 6.03 -1.90 4.68
N ALA A 288 4.90 -2.62 4.65
CA ALA A 288 4.47 -3.42 5.79
C ALA A 288 5.43 -4.57 6.08
N CYS A 289 5.85 -5.33 5.06
CA CYS A 289 6.86 -6.39 5.19
C CYS A 289 8.19 -5.85 5.74
N ARG A 290 8.64 -4.69 5.24
CA ARG A 290 9.84 -4.01 5.76
C ARG A 290 9.66 -3.59 7.23
N SER A 291 8.50 -3.01 7.57
CA SER A 291 8.20 -2.53 8.91
C SER A 291 8.21 -3.65 9.95
N VAL A 292 7.58 -4.80 9.66
CA VAL A 292 7.62 -5.93 10.60
C VAL A 292 9.01 -6.54 10.71
N SER A 293 9.82 -6.47 9.67
CA SER A 293 11.22 -6.91 9.69
C SER A 293 12.08 -6.01 10.59
N ILE A 294 11.91 -4.68 10.54
CA ILE A 294 12.55 -3.72 11.45
C ILE A 294 12.18 -4.03 12.90
N LEU A 295 10.88 -4.20 13.18
CA LEU A 295 10.38 -4.49 14.52
C LEU A 295 10.82 -5.86 15.04
N GLY A 296 11.12 -6.79 14.14
CA GLY A 296 11.71 -8.09 14.44
C GLY A 296 13.23 -8.07 14.62
N GLY A 297 13.89 -6.92 14.51
CA GLY A 297 15.34 -6.80 14.66
C GLY A 297 16.13 -7.32 13.45
N GLY A 298 15.49 -7.45 12.28
CA GLY A 298 16.18 -7.80 11.04
C GLY A 298 17.22 -6.74 10.63
N ASP A 299 18.37 -7.18 10.15
CA ASP A 299 19.38 -6.30 9.56
C ASP A 299 18.89 -5.68 8.23
N GLU A 300 19.68 -4.77 7.65
CA GLU A 300 19.32 -4.08 6.39
C GLU A 300 19.05 -5.06 5.23
N LYS A 301 19.76 -6.20 5.18
CA LYS A 301 19.57 -7.21 4.12
C LYS A 301 18.25 -7.94 4.28
N ILE A 302 17.88 -8.29 5.52
CA ILE A 302 16.60 -8.93 5.84
C ILE A 302 15.45 -7.95 5.58
N GLN A 303 15.60 -6.69 6.00
CA GLN A 303 14.62 -5.63 5.74
C GLN A 303 14.39 -5.41 4.25
N GLU A 304 15.47 -5.37 3.46
CA GLU A 304 15.38 -5.21 2.01
C GLU A 304 14.76 -6.44 1.35
N ALA A 305 15.12 -7.66 1.77
CA ALA A 305 14.53 -8.89 1.26
C ALA A 305 13.01 -8.94 1.54
N ALA A 306 12.58 -8.57 2.75
CA ALA A 306 11.16 -8.47 3.12
C ALA A 306 10.43 -7.43 2.26
N TYR A 307 11.04 -6.26 2.05
CA TYR A 307 10.51 -5.21 1.18
C TYR A 307 10.33 -5.70 -0.26
N GLN A 308 11.37 -6.32 -0.82
CA GLN A 308 11.34 -6.81 -2.20
C GLN A 308 10.34 -7.95 -2.40
N TYR A 309 10.20 -8.83 -1.41
CA TYR A 309 9.14 -9.83 -1.41
C TYR A 309 7.76 -9.16 -1.52
N GLY A 310 7.44 -8.24 -0.62
CA GLY A 310 6.15 -7.56 -0.60
C GLY A 310 5.88 -6.76 -1.88
N ARG A 311 6.90 -6.07 -2.40
CA ARG A 311 6.85 -5.32 -3.67
C ARG A 311 6.47 -6.23 -4.84
N ASN A 312 7.18 -7.33 -4.97
CA ASN A 312 6.98 -8.24 -6.10
C ASN A 312 5.64 -8.98 -6.01
N VAL A 313 5.23 -9.45 -4.83
CA VAL A 313 3.90 -10.04 -4.62
C VAL A 313 2.79 -9.04 -4.93
N GLY A 314 2.93 -7.78 -4.51
CA GLY A 314 1.94 -6.74 -4.77
C GLY A 314 1.80 -6.40 -6.26
N ILE A 315 2.91 -6.31 -7.00
CA ILE A 315 2.88 -6.09 -8.46
C ILE A 315 2.27 -7.31 -9.17
N ALA A 316 2.69 -8.54 -8.82
CA ALA A 316 2.11 -9.75 -9.40
C ALA A 316 0.61 -9.85 -9.13
N PHE A 317 0.19 -9.47 -7.93
CA PHE A 317 -1.23 -9.45 -7.55
C PHE A 317 -2.04 -8.54 -8.50
N GLN A 318 -1.57 -7.33 -8.79
CA GLN A 318 -2.26 -6.42 -9.71
C GLN A 318 -2.22 -6.92 -11.15
N LEU A 319 -1.08 -7.44 -11.63
CA LEU A 319 -1.00 -8.02 -12.98
C LEU A 319 -2.01 -9.15 -13.21
N VAL A 320 -2.22 -9.97 -12.19
CA VAL A 320 -3.25 -11.04 -12.25
C VAL A 320 -4.66 -10.47 -12.16
N ASP A 321 -4.89 -9.37 -11.40
CA ASP A 321 -6.19 -8.68 -11.42
C ASP A 321 -6.52 -8.16 -12.83
N ASP A 322 -5.54 -7.53 -13.48
CA ASP A 322 -5.68 -7.00 -14.84
C ASP A 322 -5.94 -8.12 -15.87
N LEU A 323 -5.35 -9.32 -15.68
CA LEU A 323 -5.66 -10.52 -16.47
C LEU A 323 -7.10 -10.98 -16.26
N LEU A 324 -7.54 -11.04 -15.00
CA LEU A 324 -8.87 -11.53 -14.65
C LEU A 324 -9.97 -10.63 -15.19
N ASP A 325 -9.73 -9.34 -15.35
CA ASP A 325 -10.67 -8.41 -15.97
C ASP A 325 -11.01 -8.78 -17.43
N PHE A 326 -10.06 -9.44 -18.14
CA PHE A 326 -10.27 -9.91 -19.52
C PHE A 326 -10.81 -11.33 -19.62
N VAL A 327 -10.42 -12.24 -18.71
CA VAL A 327 -10.68 -13.68 -18.88
C VAL A 327 -11.85 -14.20 -18.05
N SER A 328 -12.27 -13.45 -17.01
CA SER A 328 -13.38 -13.88 -16.17
C SER A 328 -14.72 -13.56 -16.80
N SER A 329 -15.65 -14.50 -16.72
CA SER A 329 -17.01 -14.28 -17.20
C SER A 329 -17.76 -13.28 -16.29
N GLN A 330 -18.76 -12.62 -16.84
CA GLN A 330 -19.65 -11.72 -16.08
C GLN A 330 -20.30 -12.42 -14.88
N SER A 331 -20.59 -13.72 -14.99
CA SER A 331 -21.12 -14.55 -13.91
C SER A 331 -20.12 -14.78 -12.78
N ASP A 332 -18.81 -14.77 -13.06
CA ASP A 332 -17.78 -15.07 -12.07
C ASP A 332 -17.37 -13.86 -11.23
N LEU A 333 -17.30 -12.68 -11.84
CA LEU A 333 -16.87 -11.43 -11.19
C LEU A 333 -18.00 -10.53 -10.72
N GLY A 334 -19.24 -10.74 -11.23
CA GLY A 334 -20.36 -9.83 -11.00
C GLY A 334 -20.18 -8.46 -11.66
N LYS A 335 -19.19 -8.31 -12.57
CA LYS A 335 -18.91 -7.10 -13.35
C LYS A 335 -18.88 -7.45 -14.84
N PRO A 336 -19.19 -6.49 -15.74
CA PRO A 336 -18.98 -6.68 -17.17
C PRO A 336 -17.51 -6.95 -17.46
N ALA A 337 -17.21 -7.83 -18.43
CA ALA A 337 -15.85 -8.03 -18.89
C ALA A 337 -15.22 -6.71 -19.37
N ALA A 338 -13.91 -6.56 -19.23
CA ALA A 338 -13.14 -5.37 -19.58
C ALA A 338 -13.63 -4.09 -18.87
N ALA A 339 -13.88 -4.19 -17.56
CA ALA A 339 -14.30 -3.06 -16.74
C ALA A 339 -13.26 -1.93 -16.76
N ASP A 340 -11.97 -2.25 -16.75
CA ASP A 340 -10.89 -1.27 -16.84
C ASP A 340 -10.93 -0.47 -18.14
N LEU A 341 -11.19 -1.10 -19.30
CA LEU A 341 -11.34 -0.40 -20.58
C LEU A 341 -12.52 0.58 -20.55
N ARG A 342 -13.65 0.19 -19.94
CA ARG A 342 -14.84 1.07 -19.78
C ARG A 342 -14.56 2.27 -18.90
N LEU A 343 -13.63 2.15 -17.94
CA LEU A 343 -13.14 3.25 -17.10
C LEU A 343 -12.06 4.08 -17.81
N GLY A 344 -11.70 3.75 -19.05
CA GLY A 344 -10.67 4.46 -19.79
C GLY A 344 -9.24 4.11 -19.37
N LEU A 345 -9.03 2.94 -18.76
CA LEU A 345 -7.74 2.51 -18.24
C LEU A 345 -7.06 1.50 -19.17
N ALA A 346 -5.82 1.80 -19.55
CA ALA A 346 -4.96 0.85 -20.26
C ALA A 346 -4.10 0.11 -19.23
N THR A 347 -4.38 -1.19 -19.07
CA THR A 347 -3.65 -2.09 -18.18
C THR A 347 -2.63 -2.95 -18.96
N ALA A 348 -1.83 -3.77 -18.28
CA ALA A 348 -0.74 -4.52 -18.88
C ALA A 348 -1.14 -5.32 -20.14
N PRO A 349 -2.28 -6.04 -20.18
CA PRO A 349 -2.69 -6.77 -21.40
C PRO A 349 -2.85 -5.85 -22.62
N VAL A 350 -3.40 -4.66 -22.43
CA VAL A 350 -3.58 -3.67 -23.50
C VAL A 350 -2.24 -3.12 -23.97
N LEU A 351 -1.38 -2.75 -23.03
CA LEU A 351 -0.05 -2.19 -23.33
C LEU A 351 0.82 -3.18 -24.10
N PHE A 352 0.77 -4.46 -23.78
CA PHE A 352 1.45 -5.51 -24.56
C PHE A 352 0.79 -5.73 -25.94
N ALA A 353 -0.52 -5.57 -26.05
CA ALA A 353 -1.21 -5.73 -27.31
C ALA A 353 -0.86 -4.63 -28.33
N CYS A 354 -0.40 -3.45 -27.88
CA CYS A 354 0.02 -2.35 -28.76
C CYS A 354 1.17 -2.74 -29.69
N ASP A 355 2.03 -3.68 -29.33
CA ASP A 355 3.11 -4.15 -30.20
C ASP A 355 2.59 -4.80 -31.49
N LYS A 356 1.43 -5.47 -31.42
CA LYS A 356 0.79 -6.14 -32.55
C LYS A 356 -0.31 -5.29 -33.19
N TYR A 357 -0.96 -4.44 -32.41
CA TYR A 357 -2.08 -3.60 -32.80
C TYR A 357 -1.80 -2.13 -32.45
N PRO A 358 -0.96 -1.41 -33.25
CA PRO A 358 -0.55 -0.03 -32.94
C PRO A 358 -1.72 0.96 -32.86
N GLU A 359 -2.86 0.67 -33.50
CA GLU A 359 -4.08 1.48 -33.44
C GLU A 359 -4.63 1.65 -32.02
N LEU A 360 -4.30 0.73 -31.10
CA LEU A 360 -4.65 0.84 -29.68
C LEU A 360 -4.06 2.10 -29.05
N ASN A 361 -2.91 2.60 -29.53
CA ASN A 361 -2.31 3.82 -29.00
C ASN A 361 -3.24 5.03 -29.11
N ALA A 362 -3.93 5.18 -30.22
CA ALA A 362 -4.89 6.27 -30.39
C ALA A 362 -6.11 6.10 -29.46
N MET A 363 -6.58 4.86 -29.25
CA MET A 363 -7.69 4.56 -28.32
C MET A 363 -7.28 4.85 -26.86
N ILE A 364 -6.06 4.50 -26.45
CA ILE A 364 -5.51 4.82 -25.13
C ILE A 364 -5.48 6.33 -24.89
N MET A 365 -5.00 7.11 -25.87
CA MET A 365 -4.88 8.57 -25.73
C MET A 365 -6.23 9.25 -25.54
N ARG A 366 -7.31 8.73 -26.12
CA ARG A 366 -8.67 9.23 -25.92
C ARG A 366 -9.46 8.46 -24.86
N ARG A 367 -8.77 7.58 -24.09
CA ARG A 367 -9.36 6.81 -22.99
C ARG A 367 -10.55 5.95 -23.41
N PHE A 368 -10.48 5.35 -24.59
CA PHE A 368 -11.54 4.49 -25.17
C PHE A 368 -12.92 5.17 -25.19
N SER A 369 -12.96 6.49 -25.41
CA SER A 369 -14.20 7.29 -25.31
C SER A 369 -15.06 7.27 -26.56
N GLU A 370 -14.56 6.82 -27.70
CA GLU A 370 -15.34 6.72 -28.93
C GLU A 370 -16.15 5.41 -28.99
N PRO A 371 -17.35 5.46 -29.60
CA PRO A 371 -18.16 4.26 -29.77
C PRO A 371 -17.39 3.12 -30.46
N GLY A 372 -17.40 1.93 -29.85
CA GLY A 372 -16.73 0.74 -30.36
C GLY A 372 -15.23 0.63 -30.01
N ASP A 373 -14.64 1.60 -29.29
CA ASP A 373 -13.25 1.51 -28.85
C ASP A 373 -13.03 0.38 -27.87
N VAL A 374 -13.90 0.24 -26.89
CA VAL A 374 -13.81 -0.81 -25.85
C VAL A 374 -13.87 -2.19 -26.49
N GLU A 375 -14.82 -2.42 -27.39
CA GLU A 375 -15.00 -3.70 -28.08
C GLU A 375 -13.79 -4.02 -28.97
N ARG A 376 -13.31 -3.05 -29.75
CA ARG A 376 -12.12 -3.22 -30.60
C ARG A 376 -10.86 -3.50 -29.78
N ALA A 377 -10.66 -2.76 -28.69
CA ALA A 377 -9.52 -2.98 -27.79
C ALA A 377 -9.59 -4.36 -27.12
N TYR A 378 -10.76 -4.76 -26.63
CA TYR A 378 -10.97 -6.08 -26.07
C TYR A 378 -10.64 -7.20 -27.06
N GLU A 379 -11.17 -7.13 -28.28
CA GLU A 379 -10.86 -8.11 -29.33
C GLU A 379 -9.37 -8.14 -29.69
N ALA A 380 -8.73 -6.96 -29.81
CA ALA A 380 -7.30 -6.87 -30.11
C ALA A 380 -6.46 -7.55 -29.02
N VAL A 381 -6.79 -7.35 -27.73
CA VAL A 381 -6.12 -8.03 -26.61
C VAL A 381 -6.29 -9.55 -26.72
N LEU A 382 -7.49 -10.05 -26.96
CA LEU A 382 -7.76 -11.50 -27.10
C LEU A 382 -7.04 -12.12 -28.30
N LYS A 383 -6.84 -11.39 -29.39
CA LYS A 383 -6.14 -11.83 -30.62
C LYS A 383 -4.61 -11.59 -30.57
N SER A 384 -4.12 -10.97 -29.50
CA SER A 384 -2.69 -10.71 -29.26
C SER A 384 -2.08 -11.70 -28.26
N ASP A 385 -0.78 -11.55 -28.02
CA ASP A 385 -0.07 -12.26 -26.95
C ASP A 385 -0.10 -11.47 -25.61
N GLY A 386 -0.93 -10.41 -25.53
CA GLY A 386 -0.97 -9.49 -24.38
C GLY A 386 -1.30 -10.16 -23.06
N LEU A 387 -2.25 -11.09 -23.07
CA LEU A 387 -2.61 -11.87 -21.87
C LEU A 387 -1.45 -12.78 -21.42
N GLU A 388 -0.81 -13.47 -22.36
CA GLU A 388 0.32 -14.36 -22.04
C GLU A 388 1.53 -13.59 -21.56
N HIS A 389 1.88 -12.45 -22.18
CA HIS A 389 2.96 -11.59 -21.74
C HIS A 389 2.72 -11.04 -20.33
N THR A 390 1.49 -10.66 -20.02
CA THR A 390 1.11 -10.22 -18.66
C THR A 390 1.26 -11.35 -17.65
N ARG A 391 0.86 -12.59 -18.00
CA ARG A 391 1.03 -13.78 -17.16
C ARG A 391 2.50 -14.07 -16.89
N LEU A 392 3.34 -14.05 -17.92
CA LEU A 392 4.79 -14.27 -17.80
C LEU A 392 5.45 -13.19 -16.91
N LEU A 393 5.02 -11.94 -17.02
CA LEU A 393 5.50 -10.88 -16.15
C LEU A 393 5.09 -11.10 -14.69
N ALA A 394 3.85 -11.50 -14.43
CA ALA A 394 3.39 -11.86 -13.09
C ALA A 394 4.21 -13.04 -12.51
N GLN A 395 4.48 -14.07 -13.30
CA GLN A 395 5.34 -15.20 -12.90
C GLN A 395 6.75 -14.75 -12.56
N LYS A 396 7.35 -13.84 -13.36
CA LYS A 396 8.67 -13.27 -13.06
C LYS A 396 8.68 -12.57 -11.70
N HIS A 397 7.69 -11.73 -11.42
CA HIS A 397 7.58 -11.07 -10.12
C HIS A 397 7.42 -12.07 -8.97
N CYS A 398 6.61 -13.12 -9.14
CA CYS A 398 6.49 -14.18 -8.13
C CYS A 398 7.82 -14.91 -7.90
N SER A 399 8.56 -15.25 -8.96
CA SER A 399 9.87 -15.89 -8.87
C SER A 399 10.90 -15.00 -8.16
N GLU A 400 10.89 -13.69 -8.43
CA GLU A 400 11.73 -12.72 -7.73
C GLU A 400 11.37 -12.63 -6.24
N ALA A 401 10.08 -12.63 -5.88
CA ALA A 401 9.65 -12.65 -4.49
C ALA A 401 10.23 -13.87 -3.74
N VAL A 402 10.10 -15.06 -4.31
CA VAL A 402 10.64 -16.31 -3.73
C VAL A 402 12.16 -16.24 -3.61
N ARG A 403 12.86 -15.70 -4.61
CA ARG A 403 14.32 -15.56 -4.61
C ARG A 403 14.83 -14.74 -3.41
N HIS A 404 14.11 -13.70 -3.01
CA HIS A 404 14.48 -12.88 -1.84
C HIS A 404 14.35 -13.61 -0.51
N LEU A 405 13.49 -14.63 -0.42
CA LEU A 405 13.36 -15.48 0.77
C LEU A 405 14.33 -16.67 0.77
N ALA A 406 14.99 -16.97 -0.34
CA ALA A 406 15.85 -18.17 -0.47
C ALA A 406 16.92 -18.29 0.64
N PRO A 407 17.61 -17.20 1.09
CA PRO A 407 18.62 -17.29 2.14
C PRO A 407 18.06 -17.51 3.55
N TRP A 408 16.74 -17.41 3.75
CA TRP A 408 16.12 -17.48 5.08
C TRP A 408 16.00 -18.91 5.57
N VAL A 409 16.03 -19.08 6.90
CA VAL A 409 15.84 -20.39 7.55
C VAL A 409 14.51 -21.00 7.11
N GLU A 410 14.52 -22.31 6.86
CA GLU A 410 13.30 -23.04 6.51
C GLU A 410 12.32 -23.07 7.68
N SER A 411 11.07 -22.72 7.38
CA SER A 411 9.97 -22.70 8.34
C SER A 411 8.63 -22.83 7.62
N PRO A 412 7.57 -23.26 8.32
CA PRO A 412 6.21 -23.27 7.78
C PRO A 412 5.78 -21.89 7.26
N GLU A 413 6.18 -20.81 7.94
CA GLU A 413 5.85 -19.43 7.55
C GLU A 413 6.55 -19.00 6.26
N LYS A 414 7.82 -19.39 6.07
CA LYS A 414 8.53 -19.18 4.81
C LYS A 414 7.84 -19.94 3.68
N GLN A 415 7.48 -21.21 3.90
CA GLN A 415 6.77 -22.01 2.89
C GLN A 415 5.37 -21.45 2.60
N ALA A 416 4.66 -20.95 3.61
CA ALA A 416 3.40 -20.25 3.42
C ALA A 416 3.56 -18.97 2.57
N LEU A 417 4.60 -18.18 2.79
CA LEU A 417 4.92 -17.01 1.96
C LEU A 417 5.22 -17.42 0.50
N ILE A 418 5.91 -18.53 0.28
CA ILE A 418 6.15 -19.08 -1.07
C ILE A 418 4.81 -19.52 -1.69
N SER A 419 3.98 -20.26 -0.96
CA SER A 419 2.65 -20.71 -1.43
C SER A 419 1.73 -19.54 -1.78
N ILE A 420 1.86 -18.37 -1.13
CA ILE A 420 1.12 -17.16 -1.50
C ILE A 420 1.40 -16.76 -2.95
N THR A 421 2.63 -16.86 -3.43
CA THR A 421 2.97 -16.50 -4.82
C THR A 421 2.26 -17.40 -5.83
N GLU A 422 2.15 -18.70 -5.52
CA GLU A 422 1.41 -19.66 -6.34
C GLU A 422 -0.10 -19.38 -6.31
N LYS A 423 -0.64 -19.08 -5.10
CA LYS A 423 -2.06 -18.72 -4.96
C LYS A 423 -2.41 -17.43 -5.70
N VAL A 424 -1.49 -16.45 -5.76
CA VAL A 424 -1.66 -15.22 -6.56
C VAL A 424 -1.74 -15.54 -8.04
N LEU A 425 -0.83 -16.37 -8.57
CA LEU A 425 -0.81 -16.73 -9.99
C LEU A 425 -2.02 -17.57 -10.43
N ASN A 426 -2.53 -18.42 -9.55
CA ASN A 426 -3.58 -19.40 -9.87
C ASN A 426 -4.98 -18.98 -9.40
N ARG A 427 -5.14 -17.75 -8.88
CA ARG A 427 -6.46 -17.30 -8.43
C ARG A 427 -7.42 -17.10 -9.60
N LYS A 428 -8.70 -17.37 -9.33
CA LYS A 428 -9.80 -17.26 -10.29
C LYS A 428 -10.72 -16.08 -9.98
N LYS A 429 -10.56 -15.48 -8.79
CA LYS A 429 -11.34 -14.32 -8.29
C LYS A 429 -10.45 -13.44 -7.41
#